data_0cf381ee53d015a201bc7f73c045247e
#
_entry.id   0cf381ee53d015a201bc7f73c045247e
#
_cell.length_a   1.000
_cell.length_b   1.000
_cell.length_c   1.000
_cell.angle_alpha   90.00
_cell.angle_beta   90.00
_cell.angle_gamma   90.00
#
_symmetry.space_group_name_H-M   'P 1'
#
loop_
_entity.id
_entity.type
_entity.pdbx_description
1 polymer ?
#
loop_
_entity_poly.entity_id
_entity_poly.type
_entity_poly.pdbx_seq_one_letter_code
_entity_poly.pdbx_strand_id
1 'polypeptide(L)'
;HVDTIDEALTASNALEIIGGYHVVVDGTDNFKTRYLTNDACVLLGRTNVYGSVLRFVDQASVFATSEGPCYRCLFREPPPPGLVPSCAEAGVLGVLPGLIGTIQATETIKLLLGAGDSLAGRLLLVDALRMRFRTIQLRRDPQCPACGTRELKGLIDYDEFCGTREMRPPDAGPSGLRELTPRELAERLQRGDPLQLIDVREPPPPGLVPSCAEAGVLGVLPGLIGTIQATETIK
;
A
#
# COMPACT_ATOMS: atom_id res chain seq x y z
N HIS A 1 7.51 21.68 7.47
CA HIS A 1 7.55 22.00 6.06
C HIS A 1 7.15 20.73 5.27
N VAL A 2 6.37 20.87 4.21
CA VAL A 2 5.95 19.79 3.32
C VAL A 2 6.32 20.20 1.90
N ASP A 3 7.14 19.37 1.25
CA ASP A 3 7.46 19.50 -0.17
C ASP A 3 6.64 18.48 -0.95
N THR A 4 5.95 18.94 -2.00
CA THR A 4 5.16 18.07 -2.88
C THR A 4 5.89 17.81 -4.17
N ILE A 5 5.91 16.56 -4.62
CA ILE A 5 6.48 16.14 -5.90
C ILE A 5 5.33 15.58 -6.73
N ASP A 6 4.92 16.30 -7.77
CA ASP A 6 3.81 15.94 -8.66
C ASP A 6 4.33 15.08 -9.84
N GLU A 7 5.03 13.99 -9.49
CA GLU A 7 5.58 13.04 -10.44
C GLU A 7 5.42 11.61 -9.92
N ALA A 8 5.24 10.65 -10.82
CA ALA A 8 5.26 9.24 -10.46
C ALA A 8 6.67 8.83 -10.04
N LEU A 9 6.79 8.07 -8.94
CA LEU A 9 8.04 7.46 -8.53
C LEU A 9 8.42 6.35 -9.52
N THR A 10 9.58 6.47 -10.13
CA THR A 10 10.09 5.56 -11.16
C THR A 10 11.54 5.17 -10.88
N ALA A 11 12.06 4.17 -11.59
CA ALA A 11 13.46 3.79 -11.47
C ALA A 11 14.44 4.93 -11.84
N SER A 12 14.01 5.91 -12.63
CA SER A 12 14.86 7.03 -13.04
C SER A 12 14.98 8.15 -11.99
N ASN A 13 13.97 8.35 -11.13
CA ASN A 13 13.94 9.44 -10.15
C ASN A 13 13.99 8.98 -8.68
N ALA A 14 13.74 7.69 -8.39
CA ALA A 14 13.59 7.20 -7.03
C ALA A 14 14.85 7.37 -6.16
N LEU A 15 16.05 7.18 -6.72
CA LEU A 15 17.28 7.35 -5.94
C LEU A 15 17.53 8.81 -5.58
N GLU A 16 17.21 9.74 -6.46
CA GLU A 16 17.33 11.17 -6.20
C GLU A 16 16.32 11.62 -5.13
N ILE A 17 15.05 11.29 -5.33
CA ILE A 17 13.97 11.67 -4.42
C ILE A 17 14.20 11.08 -3.03
N ILE A 18 14.38 9.76 -2.93
CA ILE A 18 14.54 9.05 -1.65
C ILE A 18 15.84 9.42 -0.95
N GLY A 19 16.89 9.73 -1.72
CA GLY A 19 18.20 10.12 -1.20
C GLY A 19 18.15 11.35 -0.29
N GLY A 20 17.20 12.24 -0.51
CA GLY A 20 16.98 13.45 0.29
C GLY A 20 16.38 13.20 1.69
N TYR A 21 15.94 11.98 1.99
CA TYR A 21 15.21 11.68 3.22
C TYR A 21 15.92 10.62 4.08
N HIS A 22 15.68 10.63 5.39
CA HIS A 22 16.25 9.66 6.33
C HIS A 22 15.39 8.41 6.47
N VAL A 23 14.07 8.57 6.39
CA VAL A 23 13.07 7.52 6.53
C VAL A 23 12.05 7.68 5.41
N VAL A 24 11.65 6.58 4.83
CA VAL A 24 10.60 6.51 3.80
C VAL A 24 9.39 5.82 4.40
N VAL A 25 8.20 6.38 4.21
CA VAL A 25 6.94 5.75 4.61
C VAL A 25 6.22 5.28 3.34
N ASP A 26 6.11 3.97 3.17
CA ASP A 26 5.50 3.36 1.99
C ASP A 26 3.99 3.17 2.22
N GLY A 27 3.20 4.06 1.64
CA GLY A 27 1.74 3.99 1.61
C GLY A 27 1.17 3.53 0.27
N THR A 28 1.98 2.87 -0.57
CA THR A 28 1.57 2.45 -1.91
C THR A 28 0.72 1.18 -1.90
N ASP A 29 -0.11 1.01 -2.92
CA ASP A 29 -1.06 -0.09 -3.06
C ASP A 29 -0.73 -1.07 -4.20
N ASN A 30 0.48 -0.96 -4.77
CA ASN A 30 0.91 -1.80 -5.87
C ASN A 30 2.30 -2.40 -5.66
N PHE A 31 2.53 -3.59 -6.17
CA PHE A 31 3.79 -4.31 -6.01
C PHE A 31 4.97 -3.62 -6.66
N LYS A 32 4.79 -3.06 -7.86
CA LYS A 32 5.82 -2.36 -8.61
C LYS A 32 6.48 -1.27 -7.76
N THR A 33 5.68 -0.37 -7.20
CA THR A 33 6.21 0.73 -6.39
C THR A 33 6.79 0.24 -5.07
N ARG A 34 6.23 -0.82 -4.46
CA ARG A 34 6.78 -1.42 -3.23
C ARG A 34 8.17 -1.99 -3.43
N TYR A 35 8.41 -2.75 -4.51
CA TYR A 35 9.74 -3.26 -4.83
C TYR A 35 10.70 -2.14 -5.16
N LEU A 36 10.27 -1.16 -5.95
CA LEU A 36 11.07 0.02 -6.27
C LEU A 36 11.50 0.79 -5.01
N THR A 37 10.56 1.10 -4.13
CA THR A 37 10.83 1.82 -2.87
C THR A 37 11.76 1.02 -1.96
N ASN A 38 11.52 -0.29 -1.81
CA ASN A 38 12.38 -1.15 -1.02
C ASN A 38 13.81 -1.16 -1.56
N ASP A 39 13.98 -1.37 -2.86
CA ASP A 39 15.28 -1.50 -3.47
C ASP A 39 16.06 -0.18 -3.42
N ALA A 40 15.40 0.95 -3.67
CA ALA A 40 15.98 2.27 -3.50
C ALA A 40 16.43 2.51 -2.05
N CYS A 41 15.60 2.14 -1.06
CA CYS A 41 15.94 2.24 0.35
C CYS A 41 17.15 1.37 0.71
N VAL A 42 17.23 0.14 0.22
CA VAL A 42 18.37 -0.75 0.45
C VAL A 42 19.65 -0.18 -0.17
N LEU A 43 19.60 0.29 -1.42
CA LEU A 43 20.74 0.86 -2.13
C LEU A 43 21.28 2.12 -1.43
N LEU A 44 20.40 2.96 -0.92
CA LEU A 44 20.73 4.22 -0.25
C LEU A 44 20.98 4.08 1.27
N GLY A 45 20.77 2.88 1.85
CA GLY A 45 20.83 2.70 3.29
C GLY A 45 19.76 3.49 4.04
N ARG A 46 18.56 3.63 3.47
CA ARG A 46 17.42 4.32 4.08
C ARG A 46 16.43 3.32 4.64
N THR A 47 15.83 3.64 5.76
CA THR A 47 14.81 2.80 6.39
C THR A 47 13.46 2.98 5.70
N ASN A 48 12.78 1.88 5.41
CA ASN A 48 11.45 1.84 4.82
C ASN A 48 10.40 1.39 5.85
N VAL A 49 9.47 2.26 6.19
CA VAL A 49 8.32 1.96 7.06
C VAL A 49 7.17 1.50 6.18
N TYR A 50 6.99 0.20 6.11
CA TYR A 50 6.06 -0.50 5.24
C TYR A 50 4.66 -0.62 5.85
N GLY A 51 3.65 -0.39 5.03
CA GLY A 51 2.25 -0.68 5.32
C GLY A 51 1.57 -1.33 4.12
N SER A 52 0.67 -2.27 4.38
CA SER A 52 -0.14 -2.91 3.33
C SER A 52 -1.52 -3.22 3.85
N VAL A 53 -2.50 -2.94 3.04
CA VAL A 53 -3.91 -3.23 3.30
C VAL A 53 -4.41 -4.13 2.19
N LEU A 54 -5.02 -5.25 2.54
CA LEU A 54 -5.67 -6.14 1.59
C LEU A 54 -6.99 -6.66 2.19
N ARG A 55 -8.11 -6.17 1.68
CA ARG A 55 -9.44 -6.50 2.20
C ARG A 55 -9.56 -6.19 3.70
N PHE A 56 -9.40 -7.17 4.57
CA PHE A 56 -9.51 -7.08 6.03
C PHE A 56 -8.27 -7.58 6.78
N VAL A 57 -7.21 -7.91 6.04
CA VAL A 57 -5.93 -8.36 6.63
C VAL A 57 -4.83 -7.41 6.22
N ASP A 58 -4.27 -6.74 7.21
CA ASP A 58 -3.32 -5.68 7.00
C ASP A 58 -1.96 -6.06 7.57
N GLN A 59 -0.93 -5.37 7.12
CA GLN A 59 0.45 -5.63 7.51
C GLN A 59 1.19 -4.32 7.75
N ALA A 60 2.09 -4.32 8.74
CA ALA A 60 3.06 -3.25 8.93
C ALA A 60 4.41 -3.83 9.36
N SER A 61 5.49 -3.21 8.94
CA SER A 61 6.86 -3.58 9.29
C SER A 61 7.82 -2.40 9.08
N VAL A 62 9.04 -2.54 9.57
CA VAL A 62 10.15 -1.64 9.27
C VAL A 62 11.24 -2.43 8.57
N PHE A 63 11.50 -2.10 7.31
CA PHE A 63 12.45 -2.77 6.43
C PHE A 63 13.70 -1.93 6.15
N ALA A 64 14.71 -2.58 5.58
CA ALA A 64 15.95 -1.95 5.11
C ALA A 64 16.72 -1.21 6.21
N THR A 65 16.58 -1.63 7.47
CA THR A 65 17.48 -1.19 8.55
C THR A 65 18.86 -1.82 8.37
N SER A 66 19.89 -1.29 9.03
CA SER A 66 21.28 -1.76 8.89
C SER A 66 21.44 -3.28 9.07
N GLU A 67 20.73 -3.87 10.03
CA GLU A 67 20.82 -5.28 10.38
C GLU A 67 19.55 -6.09 10.09
N GLY A 68 18.44 -5.40 9.83
CA GLY A 68 17.13 -6.00 9.60
C GLY A 68 16.93 -6.58 8.22
N PRO A 69 15.82 -7.31 8.03
CA PRO A 69 15.39 -7.75 6.71
C PRO A 69 14.95 -6.58 5.83
N CYS A 70 14.93 -6.79 4.52
CA CYS A 70 14.24 -5.92 3.59
C CYS A 70 12.96 -6.59 3.09
N TYR A 71 12.14 -5.89 2.31
CA TYR A 71 10.90 -6.43 1.75
C TYR A 71 11.14 -7.70 0.93
N ARG A 72 12.25 -7.78 0.16
CA ARG A 72 12.62 -8.96 -0.63
C ARG A 72 13.04 -10.16 0.22
N CYS A 73 13.38 -10.00 1.50
CA CYS A 73 13.60 -11.15 2.39
C CYS A 73 12.30 -11.89 2.69
N LEU A 74 11.17 -11.20 2.67
CA LEU A 74 9.84 -11.77 2.91
C LEU A 74 9.15 -12.13 1.59
N PHE A 75 9.22 -11.25 0.61
CA PHE A 75 8.62 -11.40 -0.71
C PHE A 75 9.71 -11.30 -1.79
N ARG A 76 10.33 -12.42 -2.11
CA ARG A 76 11.46 -12.46 -3.05
C ARG A 76 11.06 -12.03 -4.46
N GLU A 77 9.87 -12.45 -4.87
CA GLU A 77 9.27 -12.20 -6.17
C GLU A 77 7.83 -11.72 -5.99
N PRO A 78 7.30 -10.94 -6.91
CA PRO A 78 5.89 -10.56 -6.89
C PRO A 78 5.00 -11.79 -7.11
N PRO A 79 3.77 -11.78 -6.60
CA PRO A 79 2.82 -12.83 -6.93
C PRO A 79 2.56 -12.85 -8.44
N PRO A 80 2.25 -14.01 -9.02
CA PRO A 80 1.85 -14.10 -10.42
C PRO A 80 0.73 -13.11 -10.74
N PRO A 81 0.74 -12.48 -11.92
CA PRO A 81 -0.33 -11.59 -12.35
C PRO A 81 -1.72 -12.23 -12.19
N GLY A 82 -2.67 -11.48 -11.64
CA GLY A 82 -4.05 -11.94 -11.41
C GLY A 82 -4.26 -12.81 -10.17
N LEU A 83 -3.21 -13.24 -9.46
CA LEU A 83 -3.36 -14.03 -8.23
C LEU A 83 -3.82 -13.19 -7.04
N VAL A 84 -3.34 -11.95 -6.94
CA VAL A 84 -3.72 -11.00 -5.89
C VAL A 84 -4.43 -9.84 -6.57
N PRO A 85 -5.72 -9.63 -6.26
CA PRO A 85 -6.45 -8.50 -6.83
C PRO A 85 -5.83 -7.18 -6.34
N SER A 86 -5.86 -6.16 -7.17
CA SER A 86 -5.50 -4.80 -6.76
C SER A 86 -6.48 -4.26 -5.71
N CYS A 87 -6.09 -3.22 -4.97
CA CYS A 87 -7.00 -2.54 -4.04
C CYS A 87 -8.24 -1.98 -4.76
N ALA A 88 -8.09 -1.60 -6.03
CA ALA A 88 -9.21 -1.14 -6.86
C ALA A 88 -10.21 -2.26 -7.19
N GLU A 89 -9.73 -3.47 -7.40
CA GLU A 89 -10.56 -4.65 -7.69
C GLU A 89 -11.17 -5.26 -6.42
N ALA A 90 -10.37 -5.42 -5.36
CA ALA A 90 -10.81 -6.08 -4.12
C ALA A 90 -11.66 -5.18 -3.22
N GLY A 91 -11.57 -3.88 -3.39
CA GLY A 91 -12.08 -2.91 -2.44
C GLY A 91 -11.26 -2.88 -1.13
N VAL A 92 -11.36 -1.78 -0.41
CA VAL A 92 -10.68 -1.59 0.89
C VAL A 92 -11.62 -0.86 1.83
N LEU A 93 -11.78 -1.37 3.04
CA LEU A 93 -12.49 -0.65 4.09
C LEU A 93 -11.68 0.58 4.50
N GLY A 94 -12.19 1.79 4.22
CA GLY A 94 -11.45 3.05 4.33
C GLY A 94 -10.81 3.34 5.70
N VAL A 95 -11.31 2.73 6.77
CA VAL A 95 -10.74 2.84 8.13
C VAL A 95 -9.38 2.13 8.25
N LEU A 96 -9.14 1.08 7.46
CA LEU A 96 -7.93 0.26 7.58
C LEU A 96 -6.65 0.98 7.10
N PRO A 97 -6.65 1.70 5.97
CA PRO A 97 -5.52 2.56 5.62
C PRO A 97 -5.21 3.59 6.71
N GLY A 98 -6.24 4.13 7.39
CA GLY A 98 -6.06 5.02 8.54
C GLY A 98 -5.37 4.34 9.72
N LEU A 99 -5.77 3.11 10.07
CA LEU A 99 -5.15 2.33 11.12
C LEU A 99 -3.68 2.01 10.81
N ILE A 100 -3.41 1.48 9.63
CA ILE A 100 -2.05 1.13 9.21
C ILE A 100 -1.18 2.38 9.05
N GLY A 101 -1.69 3.45 8.45
CA GLY A 101 -0.97 4.71 8.31
C GLY A 101 -0.58 5.32 9.66
N THR A 102 -1.41 5.16 10.68
CA THR A 102 -1.06 5.62 12.04
C THR A 102 0.01 4.75 12.69
N ILE A 103 -0.04 3.43 12.47
CA ILE A 103 1.03 2.54 12.92
C ILE A 103 2.34 2.93 12.23
N GLN A 104 2.32 3.18 10.92
CA GLN A 104 3.50 3.65 10.17
C GLN A 104 4.02 4.99 10.72
N ALA A 105 3.15 5.95 11.00
CA ALA A 105 3.54 7.23 11.60
C ALA A 105 4.19 7.05 12.97
N THR A 106 3.63 6.16 13.80
CA THR A 106 4.19 5.82 15.13
C THR A 106 5.57 5.20 14.98
N GLU A 107 5.75 4.24 14.07
CA GLU A 107 7.05 3.62 13.79
C GLU A 107 8.07 4.67 13.31
N THR A 108 7.65 5.57 12.43
CA THR A 108 8.50 6.66 11.94
C THR A 108 8.97 7.56 13.08
N ILE A 109 8.08 7.96 13.98
CA ILE A 109 8.41 8.79 15.14
C ILE A 109 9.40 8.04 16.06
N LYS A 110 9.17 6.76 16.35
CA LYS A 110 10.10 5.95 17.15
C LYS A 110 11.49 5.89 16.55
N LEU A 111 11.59 5.68 15.23
CA LEU A 111 12.86 5.66 14.51
C LEU A 111 13.58 7.01 14.58
N LEU A 112 12.88 8.12 14.38
CA LEU A 112 13.47 9.46 14.42
C LEU A 112 13.93 9.86 15.83
N LEU A 113 13.21 9.43 16.86
CA LEU A 113 13.54 9.71 18.25
C LEU A 113 14.52 8.70 18.86
N GLY A 114 14.77 7.58 18.18
CA GLY A 114 15.55 6.47 18.76
C GLY A 114 14.90 5.90 20.03
N ALA A 115 13.57 5.87 20.12
CA ALA A 115 12.81 5.51 21.30
C ALA A 115 11.88 4.32 21.07
N GLY A 116 11.75 3.47 22.10
CA GLY A 116 10.87 2.30 22.08
C GLY A 116 11.37 1.18 21.15
N ASP A 117 10.59 0.11 21.06
CA ASP A 117 10.87 -1.06 20.22
C ASP A 117 10.19 -0.90 18.85
N SER A 118 10.98 -0.69 17.80
CA SER A 118 10.44 -0.58 16.43
C SER A 118 10.01 -1.94 15.88
N LEU A 119 9.24 -1.95 14.80
CA LEU A 119 8.90 -3.16 14.02
C LEU A 119 10.07 -3.67 13.14
N ALA A 120 11.29 -3.20 13.34
CA ALA A 120 12.45 -3.74 12.64
C ALA A 120 12.62 -5.25 13.00
N GLY A 121 12.72 -6.10 11.97
CA GLY A 121 12.78 -7.54 12.16
C GLY A 121 11.47 -8.19 12.64
N ARG A 122 10.36 -7.48 12.56
CA ARG A 122 9.02 -7.96 12.94
C ARG A 122 7.98 -7.58 11.90
N LEU A 123 7.04 -8.48 11.61
CA LEU A 123 5.85 -8.19 10.82
C LEU A 123 4.64 -8.17 11.74
N LEU A 124 3.98 -7.06 11.83
CA LEU A 124 2.67 -6.94 12.45
C LEU A 124 1.60 -7.36 11.42
N LEU A 125 0.76 -8.31 11.79
CA LEU A 125 -0.43 -8.73 11.06
C LEU A 125 -1.66 -8.26 11.82
N VAL A 126 -2.59 -7.62 11.13
CA VAL A 126 -3.85 -7.11 11.67
C VAL A 126 -5.00 -7.80 10.96
N ASP A 127 -5.78 -8.59 11.68
CA ASP A 127 -7.06 -9.15 11.22
C ASP A 127 -8.16 -8.23 11.76
N ALA A 128 -8.63 -7.33 10.92
CA ALA A 128 -9.60 -6.32 11.33
C ALA A 128 -10.97 -6.90 11.68
N LEU A 129 -11.38 -7.99 11.03
CA LEU A 129 -12.66 -8.62 11.33
C LEU A 129 -12.72 -9.26 12.72
N ARG A 130 -11.57 -9.78 13.18
CA ARG A 130 -11.44 -10.40 14.50
C ARG A 130 -10.78 -9.49 15.52
N MET A 131 -10.40 -8.26 15.12
CA MET A 131 -9.59 -7.34 15.94
C MET A 131 -8.39 -8.04 16.57
N ARG A 132 -7.70 -8.85 15.78
CA ARG A 132 -6.56 -9.62 16.22
C ARG A 132 -5.27 -9.06 15.66
N PHE A 133 -4.35 -8.77 16.55
CA PHE A 133 -3.00 -8.31 16.23
C PHE A 133 -2.00 -9.44 16.53
N ARG A 134 -1.17 -9.77 15.55
CA ARG A 134 -0.13 -10.79 15.70
C ARG A 134 1.19 -10.24 15.19
N THR A 135 2.27 -10.54 15.90
CA THR A 135 3.62 -10.18 15.46
C THR A 135 4.40 -11.44 15.11
N ILE A 136 5.01 -11.47 13.94
CA ILE A 136 5.87 -12.55 13.45
C ILE A 136 7.30 -12.02 13.39
N GLN A 137 8.26 -12.80 13.90
CA GLN A 137 9.67 -12.48 13.78
C GLN A 137 10.14 -12.68 12.33
N LEU A 138 10.80 -11.68 11.79
CA LEU A 138 11.43 -11.72 10.49
C LEU A 138 12.94 -11.74 10.62
N ARG A 139 13.62 -12.55 9.82
CA ARG A 139 15.07 -12.58 9.74
C ARG A 139 15.54 -12.14 8.38
N ARG A 140 16.69 -11.49 8.35
CA ARG A 140 17.36 -11.20 7.09
C ARG A 140 17.74 -12.50 6.40
N ASP A 141 17.39 -12.61 5.12
CA ASP A 141 17.79 -13.73 4.28
C ASP A 141 19.20 -13.46 3.73
N PRO A 142 20.21 -14.30 4.09
CA PRO A 142 21.56 -14.14 3.55
C PRO A 142 21.63 -14.29 2.03
N GLN A 143 20.66 -14.97 1.42
CA GLN A 143 20.54 -15.14 -0.03
C GLN A 143 19.66 -14.07 -0.71
N CYS A 144 19.21 -13.06 0.03
CA CYS A 144 18.41 -11.99 -0.53
C CYS A 144 19.24 -11.19 -1.56
N PRO A 145 18.78 -11.05 -2.83
CA PRO A 145 19.54 -10.37 -3.86
C PRO A 145 19.74 -8.87 -3.58
N ALA A 146 18.85 -8.26 -2.82
CA ALA A 146 18.94 -6.85 -2.46
C ALA A 146 19.87 -6.62 -1.25
N CYS A 147 19.54 -7.17 -0.08
CA CYS A 147 20.27 -6.87 1.16
C CYS A 147 21.24 -7.95 1.62
N GLY A 148 21.08 -9.21 1.17
CA GLY A 148 21.96 -10.35 1.49
C GLY A 148 23.18 -10.40 0.59
N THR A 149 23.08 -11.05 -0.57
CA THR A 149 24.17 -11.19 -1.54
C THR A 149 24.53 -9.87 -2.22
N ARG A 150 23.62 -8.89 -2.19
CA ARG A 150 23.80 -7.57 -2.84
C ARG A 150 24.10 -7.69 -4.34
N GLU A 151 23.45 -8.62 -5.01
CA GLU A 151 23.52 -8.76 -6.47
C GLU A 151 22.83 -7.58 -7.17
N LEU A 152 21.80 -7.02 -6.53
CA LEU A 152 21.10 -5.84 -7.00
C LEU A 152 22.03 -4.61 -6.89
N LYS A 153 22.63 -4.19 -8.00
CA LYS A 153 23.57 -3.04 -8.04
C LYS A 153 22.89 -1.72 -8.40
N GLY A 154 21.63 -1.76 -8.82
CA GLY A 154 20.85 -0.61 -9.24
C GLY A 154 19.38 -0.97 -9.32
N LEU A 155 18.55 0.01 -9.62
CA LEU A 155 17.12 -0.20 -9.84
C LEU A 155 16.90 -0.91 -11.17
N ILE A 156 15.87 -1.74 -11.24
CA ILE A 156 15.55 -2.59 -12.40
C ILE A 156 14.28 -2.07 -13.10
N ASP A 157 13.87 -2.73 -14.19
CA ASP A 157 12.56 -2.52 -14.79
C ASP A 157 11.50 -3.26 -13.95
N TYR A 158 10.75 -2.50 -13.14
CA TYR A 158 9.73 -3.06 -12.25
C TYR A 158 8.43 -3.38 -12.98
N ASP A 159 8.19 -2.86 -14.18
CA ASP A 159 7.06 -3.25 -15.02
C ASP A 159 7.26 -4.66 -15.57
N GLU A 160 8.48 -4.96 -16.03
CA GLU A 160 8.85 -6.28 -16.47
C GLU A 160 8.88 -7.26 -15.29
N PHE A 161 9.53 -6.87 -14.18
CA PHE A 161 9.66 -7.71 -12.99
C PHE A 161 8.33 -8.12 -12.37
N CYS A 162 7.33 -7.23 -12.35
CA CYS A 162 6.01 -7.49 -11.80
C CYS A 162 5.00 -8.01 -12.84
N GLY A 163 5.41 -8.19 -14.11
CA GLY A 163 4.52 -8.65 -15.18
C GLY A 163 3.41 -7.65 -15.53
N THR A 164 3.60 -6.38 -15.22
CA THR A 164 2.57 -5.34 -15.47
C THR A 164 2.60 -4.82 -16.89
N ARG A 165 3.66 -5.09 -17.65
CA ARG A 165 3.79 -4.68 -19.06
C ARG A 165 2.70 -5.25 -19.97
N GLU A 166 2.22 -6.48 -19.67
CA GLU A 166 1.16 -7.14 -20.43
C GLU A 166 -0.25 -6.69 -20.01
N MET A 167 -0.37 -6.00 -18.87
CA MET A 167 -1.65 -5.50 -18.34
C MET A 167 -1.96 -4.05 -18.75
N ARG A 168 -1.20 -3.46 -19.67
CA ARG A 168 -1.64 -2.24 -20.33
C ARG A 168 -2.84 -2.62 -21.19
N PRO A 169 -4.04 -2.08 -20.93
CA PRO A 169 -5.20 -2.44 -21.73
C PRO A 169 -4.85 -2.20 -23.21
N PRO A 170 -5.11 -3.16 -24.11
CA PRO A 170 -5.15 -2.81 -25.51
C PRO A 170 -6.16 -1.67 -25.66
N ASP A 171 -5.87 -0.70 -26.52
CA ASP A 171 -6.65 0.52 -26.75
C ASP A 171 -8.11 0.29 -27.21
N ALA A 172 -8.65 -0.87 -26.98
CA ALA A 172 -10.05 -1.23 -27.14
C ALA A 172 -10.42 -2.35 -26.18
N GLY A 173 -11.18 -2.05 -25.14
CA GLY A 173 -11.86 -3.08 -24.36
C GLY A 173 -12.74 -3.94 -25.28
N PRO A 174 -12.80 -5.27 -25.08
CA PRO A 174 -13.52 -6.21 -25.96
C PRO A 174 -15.05 -6.04 -25.92
N SER A 175 -15.60 -5.09 -25.19
CA SER A 175 -17.03 -5.02 -24.91
C SER A 175 -17.80 -3.89 -25.62
N GLY A 176 -17.17 -3.01 -26.38
CA GLY A 176 -17.85 -1.83 -26.93
C GLY A 176 -18.44 -0.89 -25.87
N LEU A 177 -18.07 -1.07 -24.60
CA LEU A 177 -18.48 -0.20 -23.49
C LEU A 177 -17.71 1.12 -23.59
N ARG A 178 -18.43 2.22 -23.49
CA ARG A 178 -17.83 3.55 -23.45
C ARG A 178 -17.27 3.82 -22.07
N GLU A 179 -15.97 3.99 -21.98
CA GLU A 179 -15.32 4.44 -20.74
C GLU A 179 -15.52 5.95 -20.56
N LEU A 180 -15.68 6.38 -19.32
CA LEU A 180 -15.74 7.78 -18.93
C LEU A 180 -14.56 8.08 -18.01
N THR A 181 -13.92 9.20 -18.26
CA THR A 181 -12.94 9.72 -17.29
C THR A 181 -13.65 10.22 -16.03
N PRO A 182 -12.96 10.27 -14.88
CA PRO A 182 -13.53 10.84 -13.64
C PRO A 182 -14.07 12.26 -13.84
N ARG A 183 -13.45 13.06 -14.69
CA ARG A 183 -13.89 14.41 -15.02
C ARG A 183 -15.20 14.42 -15.82
N GLU A 184 -15.30 13.61 -16.85
CA GLU A 184 -16.53 13.47 -17.62
C GLU A 184 -17.70 12.96 -16.77
N LEU A 185 -17.44 12.01 -15.85
CA LEU A 185 -18.45 11.54 -14.91
C LEU A 185 -18.91 12.69 -13.99
N ALA A 186 -17.98 13.46 -13.43
CA ALA A 186 -18.32 14.61 -12.58
C ALA A 186 -19.15 15.65 -13.31
N GLU A 187 -18.80 15.98 -14.56
CA GLU A 187 -19.55 16.93 -15.41
C GLU A 187 -20.95 16.42 -15.71
N ARG A 188 -21.12 15.12 -15.95
CA ARG A 188 -22.44 14.52 -16.19
C ARG A 188 -23.32 14.52 -14.94
N LEU A 189 -22.74 14.22 -13.77
CA LEU A 189 -23.44 14.29 -12.49
C LEU A 189 -23.88 15.73 -12.17
N GLN A 190 -23.03 16.73 -12.42
CA GLN A 190 -23.37 18.15 -12.23
C GLN A 190 -24.50 18.63 -13.16
N ARG A 191 -24.59 18.10 -14.38
CA ARG A 191 -25.68 18.39 -15.32
C ARG A 191 -27.01 17.71 -14.98
N GLY A 192 -26.99 16.77 -14.02
CA GLY A 192 -28.16 15.98 -13.68
C GLY A 192 -28.52 14.93 -14.72
N ASP A 193 -27.54 14.46 -15.52
CA ASP A 193 -27.76 13.38 -16.49
C ASP A 193 -28.32 12.14 -15.75
N PRO A 194 -29.27 11.41 -16.34
CA PRO A 194 -29.81 10.19 -15.73
C PRO A 194 -28.76 9.08 -15.76
N LEU A 195 -27.96 8.96 -14.70
CA LEU A 195 -26.90 7.98 -14.55
C LEU A 195 -27.20 7.09 -13.36
N GLN A 196 -27.01 5.78 -13.53
CA GLN A 196 -26.94 4.84 -12.44
C GLN A 196 -25.45 4.48 -12.19
N LEU A 197 -24.92 4.88 -11.05
CA LEU A 197 -23.56 4.54 -10.64
C LEU A 197 -23.62 3.23 -9.84
N ILE A 198 -22.96 2.20 -10.35
CA ILE A 198 -22.91 0.88 -9.73
C ILE A 198 -21.45 0.57 -9.41
N ASP A 199 -21.16 0.28 -8.14
CA ASP A 199 -19.87 -0.28 -7.74
C ASP A 199 -19.88 -1.79 -8.03
N VAL A 200 -19.05 -2.20 -8.98
CA VAL A 200 -18.91 -3.60 -9.40
C VAL A 200 -17.75 -4.33 -8.73
N ARG A 201 -17.08 -3.71 -7.77
CA ARG A 201 -16.07 -4.38 -6.98
C ARG A 201 -16.68 -5.50 -6.15
N GLU A 202 -15.88 -6.50 -5.82
CA GLU A 202 -16.32 -7.67 -5.08
C GLU A 202 -16.97 -7.24 -3.74
N PRO A 203 -18.24 -7.58 -3.49
CA PRO A 203 -18.88 -7.26 -2.22
C PRO A 203 -18.19 -8.04 -1.09
N PRO A 204 -18.17 -7.50 0.14
CA PRO A 204 -17.73 -8.26 1.30
C PRO A 204 -18.59 -9.53 1.44
N PRO A 205 -18.04 -10.64 1.96
CA PRO A 205 -18.77 -11.87 2.17
C PRO A 205 -20.08 -11.62 2.91
N PRO A 206 -21.19 -12.28 2.52
CA PRO A 206 -22.49 -12.08 3.15
C PRO A 206 -22.43 -12.20 4.67
N GLY A 207 -23.00 -11.23 5.38
CA GLY A 207 -23.05 -11.21 6.85
C GLY A 207 -21.87 -10.57 7.55
N LEU A 208 -20.89 -10.02 6.81
CA LEU A 208 -19.65 -9.56 7.42
C LEU A 208 -19.56 -8.04 7.65
N VAL A 209 -20.10 -7.21 6.78
CA VAL A 209 -20.21 -5.74 7.02
C VAL A 209 -21.29 -5.18 6.09
N PRO A 210 -22.18 -4.32 6.55
CA PRO A 210 -22.98 -3.51 5.64
C PRO A 210 -22.05 -2.63 4.81
N SER A 211 -22.36 -2.42 3.54
CA SER A 211 -21.60 -1.49 2.70
C SER A 211 -21.57 -0.10 3.36
N CYS A 212 -20.54 0.68 3.11
CA CYS A 212 -20.50 2.06 3.62
C CYS A 212 -21.73 2.88 3.20
N ALA A 213 -22.37 2.53 2.07
CA ALA A 213 -23.62 3.11 1.62
C ALA A 213 -24.80 2.70 2.49
N GLU A 214 -24.87 1.44 2.92
CA GLU A 214 -25.94 0.93 3.82
C GLU A 214 -25.73 1.40 5.26
N ALA A 215 -24.48 1.55 5.70
CA ALA A 215 -24.15 2.04 7.04
C ALA A 215 -24.19 3.57 7.17
N GLY A 216 -24.43 4.31 6.08
CA GLY A 216 -24.48 5.78 6.10
C GLY A 216 -23.15 6.46 6.44
N VAL A 217 -22.03 5.79 6.25
CA VAL A 217 -20.70 6.33 6.54
C VAL A 217 -20.25 7.22 5.39
N LEU A 218 -20.36 8.51 5.58
CA LEU A 218 -19.82 9.54 4.71
C LEU A 218 -18.36 9.82 5.06
N GLY A 219 -17.47 9.54 4.11
CA GLY A 219 -16.16 10.16 4.01
C GLY A 219 -15.10 9.70 4.99
N VAL A 220 -13.90 9.74 4.49
CA VAL A 220 -12.65 9.48 5.22
C VAL A 220 -12.51 10.48 6.39
N LEU A 221 -12.58 9.98 7.61
CA LEU A 221 -12.21 10.77 8.79
C LEU A 221 -10.68 10.79 8.91
N PRO A 222 -10.03 11.94 8.85
CA PRO A 222 -8.59 12.03 9.00
C PRO A 222 -8.14 11.78 10.44
N GLY A 223 -7.14 10.92 10.60
CA GLY A 223 -6.41 10.73 11.84
C GLY A 223 -6.88 9.57 12.73
N LEU A 224 -5.99 9.11 13.61
CA LEU A 224 -6.17 7.93 14.47
C LEU A 224 -7.42 7.99 15.34
N ILE A 225 -7.67 9.14 15.96
CA ILE A 225 -8.81 9.32 16.86
C ILE A 225 -10.11 9.22 16.08
N GLY A 226 -10.18 9.81 14.89
CA GLY A 226 -11.33 9.68 14.01
C GLY A 226 -11.55 8.26 13.53
N THR A 227 -10.49 7.51 13.26
CA THR A 227 -10.54 6.11 12.84
C THR A 227 -11.05 5.21 13.96
N ILE A 228 -10.56 5.38 15.18
CA ILE A 228 -11.03 4.65 16.38
C ILE A 228 -12.47 5.00 16.72
N GLN A 229 -12.83 6.27 16.67
CA GLN A 229 -14.20 6.73 16.93
C GLN A 229 -15.17 6.17 15.87
N ALA A 230 -14.79 6.14 14.59
CA ALA A 230 -15.60 5.54 13.53
C ALA A 230 -15.84 4.06 13.81
N THR A 231 -14.81 3.31 14.22
CA THR A 231 -14.91 1.87 14.55
C THR A 231 -15.86 1.62 15.73
N GLU A 232 -15.80 2.46 16.77
CA GLU A 232 -16.70 2.35 17.94
C GLU A 232 -18.13 2.80 17.64
N THR A 233 -18.33 3.71 16.70
CA THR A 233 -19.68 4.19 16.30
C THR A 233 -20.42 3.16 15.46
N ILE A 234 -19.71 2.24 14.78
CA ILE A 234 -20.29 1.18 13.94
C ILE A 234 -20.70 -0.06 14.78
N LYS A 235 -20.22 -0.20 16.01
CA LYS A 235 -20.67 -1.23 16.96
C LYS A 235 -22.03 -0.86 17.56
#